data_f2f9a88382b47a161eaa6cf12b490eea
#
_entry.id   f2f9a88382b47a161eaa6cf12b490eea
#
_cell.length_a   1.000
_cell.length_b   1.000
_cell.length_c   1.000
_cell.angle_alpha   90.00
_cell.angle_beta   90.00
_cell.angle_gamma   90.00
#
_symmetry.space_group_name_H-M   'P 1'
#
loop_
_entity.id
_entity.type
_entity.pdbx_description
1 polymer ?
#
loop_
_entity_poly.entity_id
_entity_poly.type
_entity_poly.pdbx_seq_one_letter_code
_entity_poly.pdbx_strand_id
1 'polypeptide(L)'
;MTYQAPDENGFYGKFGGRFVPETLMKAVKELDEAYRASKTDSAFQKELNYYLKEYVGRETPLYFAEQLTAYAGGAKIYLKREDLNHTGAHKINNTIGQALLARQMGKHKVVAETGAGQHGVATATVAALFNMECTIFMGEEDVKRQSLNVFRMELLGAKVVSVKAGSRTLKDAVNEALRFWVANVEDTHYIMGSVLGPHPFPEIVRDYQSVIGIEARKQHMEKEGKLPEAIVACVGGGSNAMGLFYPFVDDSSVQMHGVEAAGHGLETEFHAATISKGEIGILHGAMMDVLQDENGQILEAFSISAGLDYPGIGPEHSFFRDLGRAEYHSVTDDEAVEAFQLLCRTEGIIPALESSHAISYAVKLASKMRPEESMVVCLSGRGDKDVNQLKERLEGQAND
;
A
#
# COMPACT_ATOMS: atom_id res chain seq x y z
N MET A 1 -23.93 -5.84 12.02
CA MET A 1 -24.00 -6.66 10.78
C MET A 1 -22.59 -7.07 10.48
N THR A 2 -22.35 -8.33 10.15
CA THR A 2 -21.01 -8.79 9.71
C THR A 2 -20.70 -8.15 8.36
N TYR A 3 -19.52 -7.60 8.21
CA TYR A 3 -19.05 -7.01 6.96
C TYR A 3 -19.02 -8.07 5.84
N GLN A 4 -19.66 -7.77 4.71
CA GLN A 4 -19.79 -8.70 3.57
C GLN A 4 -19.55 -7.97 2.25
N ALA A 5 -18.30 -7.58 1.99
CA ALA A 5 -17.90 -6.98 0.73
C ALA A 5 -16.54 -7.54 0.27
N PRO A 6 -16.28 -7.62 -1.05
CA PRO A 6 -17.19 -7.20 -2.14
C PRO A 6 -18.34 -8.19 -2.39
N ASP A 7 -19.34 -7.77 -3.18
CA ASP A 7 -20.33 -8.68 -3.72
C ASP A 7 -19.75 -9.58 -4.83
N GLU A 8 -20.55 -10.48 -5.40
CA GLU A 8 -20.14 -11.41 -6.46
C GLU A 8 -19.68 -10.73 -7.77
N ASN A 9 -20.04 -9.47 -7.96
CA ASN A 9 -19.61 -8.65 -9.09
C ASN A 9 -18.39 -7.79 -8.78
N GLY A 10 -17.89 -7.85 -7.55
CA GLY A 10 -16.73 -7.10 -7.09
C GLY A 10 -17.02 -5.69 -6.61
N PHE A 11 -18.27 -5.39 -6.23
CA PHE A 11 -18.63 -4.09 -5.72
C PHE A 11 -18.61 -4.03 -4.18
N TYR A 12 -18.05 -2.95 -3.68
CA TYR A 12 -18.10 -2.49 -2.30
C TYR A 12 -19.14 -1.35 -2.24
N GLY A 13 -20.42 -1.68 -2.09
CA GLY A 13 -21.51 -0.75 -2.30
C GLY A 13 -21.54 -0.25 -3.75
N LYS A 14 -21.25 1.03 -3.99
CA LYS A 14 -21.16 1.61 -5.36
C LYS A 14 -19.73 1.58 -5.94
N PHE A 15 -18.71 1.26 -5.14
CA PHE A 15 -17.31 1.28 -5.54
C PHE A 15 -16.84 -0.11 -6.02
N GLY A 16 -15.71 -0.16 -6.73
CA GLY A 16 -15.15 -1.41 -7.25
C GLY A 16 -15.61 -1.75 -8.66
N GLY A 17 -15.96 -3.01 -8.89
CA GLY A 17 -16.43 -3.52 -10.18
C GLY A 17 -15.31 -3.91 -11.15
N ARG A 18 -15.68 -4.17 -12.41
CA ARG A 18 -14.78 -4.63 -13.50
C ARG A 18 -14.94 -3.76 -14.73
N PHE A 19 -14.39 -2.56 -14.71
CA PHE A 19 -14.44 -1.60 -15.83
C PHE A 19 -13.26 -1.80 -16.76
N VAL A 20 -13.24 -2.91 -17.48
CA VAL A 20 -12.15 -3.32 -18.38
C VAL A 20 -12.65 -3.57 -19.80
N PRO A 21 -11.80 -3.45 -20.83
CA PRO A 21 -12.11 -3.88 -22.18
C PRO A 21 -12.50 -5.36 -22.24
N GLU A 22 -13.31 -5.75 -23.23
CA GLU A 22 -13.78 -7.13 -23.44
C GLU A 22 -12.61 -8.12 -23.55
N THR A 23 -11.51 -7.68 -24.11
CA THR A 23 -10.26 -8.49 -24.26
C THR A 23 -9.66 -8.92 -22.93
N LEU A 24 -9.83 -8.16 -21.85
CA LEU A 24 -9.37 -8.50 -20.50
C LEU A 24 -10.40 -9.30 -19.69
N MET A 25 -11.67 -9.32 -20.09
CA MET A 25 -12.74 -9.93 -19.28
C MET A 25 -12.47 -11.42 -19.02
N LYS A 26 -11.92 -12.16 -20.00
CA LYS A 26 -11.54 -13.57 -19.82
C LYS A 26 -10.45 -13.70 -18.76
N ALA A 27 -9.40 -12.88 -18.84
CA ALA A 27 -8.25 -12.96 -17.92
C ALA A 27 -8.64 -12.62 -16.48
N VAL A 28 -9.49 -11.60 -16.25
CA VAL A 28 -9.92 -11.26 -14.88
C VAL A 28 -10.89 -12.30 -14.30
N LYS A 29 -11.68 -13.00 -15.14
CA LYS A 29 -12.51 -14.12 -14.68
C LYS A 29 -11.66 -15.36 -14.35
N GLU A 30 -10.69 -15.71 -15.19
CA GLU A 30 -9.72 -16.76 -14.91
C GLU A 30 -8.99 -16.52 -13.58
N LEU A 31 -8.58 -15.27 -13.34
CA LEU A 31 -7.94 -14.88 -12.10
C LEU A 31 -8.89 -15.03 -10.89
N ASP A 32 -10.14 -14.58 -11.00
CA ASP A 32 -11.15 -14.68 -9.95
C ASP A 32 -11.42 -16.17 -9.57
N GLU A 33 -11.59 -17.02 -10.57
CA GLU A 33 -11.79 -18.46 -10.38
C GLU A 33 -10.58 -19.12 -9.69
N ALA A 34 -9.36 -18.84 -10.16
CA ALA A 34 -8.14 -19.35 -9.56
C ALA A 34 -7.94 -18.87 -8.12
N TYR A 35 -8.21 -17.58 -7.87
CA TYR A 35 -8.13 -17.00 -6.54
C TYR A 35 -9.14 -17.61 -5.56
N ARG A 36 -10.42 -17.76 -5.97
CA ARG A 36 -11.44 -18.42 -5.13
C ARG A 36 -11.07 -19.87 -4.82
N ALA A 37 -10.56 -20.61 -5.80
CA ALA A 37 -10.08 -21.98 -5.60
C ALA A 37 -8.89 -22.02 -4.62
N SER A 38 -7.94 -21.10 -4.73
CA SER A 38 -6.77 -21.02 -3.85
C SER A 38 -7.12 -20.80 -2.37
N LYS A 39 -8.24 -20.14 -2.07
CA LYS A 39 -8.69 -19.87 -0.68
C LYS A 39 -8.97 -21.17 0.10
N THR A 40 -9.43 -22.20 -0.56
CA THR A 40 -9.79 -23.52 0.03
C THR A 40 -8.78 -24.62 -0.29
N ASP A 41 -7.81 -24.37 -1.15
CA ASP A 41 -6.74 -25.30 -1.47
C ASP A 41 -5.71 -25.36 -0.34
N SER A 42 -5.71 -26.46 0.41
CA SER A 42 -4.81 -26.65 1.55
C SER A 42 -3.33 -26.71 1.14
N ALA A 43 -3.02 -27.16 -0.06
CA ALA A 43 -1.64 -27.19 -0.57
C ALA A 43 -1.15 -25.79 -0.88
N PHE A 44 -1.97 -24.97 -1.54
CA PHE A 44 -1.67 -23.55 -1.79
C PHE A 44 -1.49 -22.79 -0.48
N GLN A 45 -2.41 -22.93 0.47
CA GLN A 45 -2.35 -22.24 1.76
C GLN A 45 -1.11 -22.65 2.57
N LYS A 46 -0.75 -23.93 2.55
CA LYS A 46 0.48 -24.43 3.20
C LYS A 46 1.73 -23.83 2.57
N GLU A 47 1.78 -23.74 1.25
CA GLU A 47 2.92 -23.18 0.52
C GLU A 47 3.02 -21.65 0.74
N LEU A 48 1.91 -20.94 0.69
CA LEU A 48 1.86 -19.49 1.02
C LEU A 48 2.38 -19.23 2.43
N ASN A 49 1.89 -19.97 3.42
CA ASN A 49 2.33 -19.85 4.81
C ASN A 49 3.82 -20.21 4.99
N TYR A 50 4.33 -21.18 4.24
CA TYR A 50 5.76 -21.50 4.23
C TYR A 50 6.59 -20.29 3.77
N TYR A 51 6.25 -19.67 2.63
CA TYR A 51 7.01 -18.52 2.14
C TYR A 51 6.83 -17.28 3.02
N LEU A 52 5.66 -17.03 3.57
CA LEU A 52 5.44 -15.94 4.51
C LEU A 52 6.33 -16.10 5.74
N LYS A 53 6.46 -17.31 6.28
CA LYS A 53 7.27 -17.56 7.47
C LYS A 53 8.77 -17.62 7.15
N GLU A 54 9.18 -18.47 6.21
CA GLU A 54 10.59 -18.84 6.04
C GLU A 54 11.34 -17.88 5.09
N TYR A 55 10.62 -17.17 4.19
CA TYR A 55 11.22 -16.27 3.23
C TYR A 55 10.93 -14.80 3.51
N VAL A 56 9.70 -14.44 3.81
CA VAL A 56 9.32 -13.05 4.15
C VAL A 56 9.76 -12.68 5.57
N GLY A 57 9.82 -13.63 6.49
CA GLY A 57 10.28 -13.42 7.86
C GLY A 57 9.15 -13.07 8.84
N ARG A 58 7.91 -13.52 8.55
CA ARG A 58 6.77 -13.30 9.45
C ARG A 58 6.83 -14.24 10.67
N GLU A 59 6.25 -13.90 11.82
CA GLU A 59 5.44 -12.69 12.10
C GLU A 59 6.35 -11.46 12.28
N THR A 60 5.97 -10.30 11.71
CA THR A 60 6.72 -9.06 12.02
C THR A 60 6.39 -8.61 13.45
N PRO A 61 7.36 -8.01 14.18
CA PRO A 61 7.13 -7.56 15.55
C PRO A 61 6.04 -6.47 15.64
N LEU A 62 5.27 -6.51 16.72
CA LEU A 62 4.54 -5.37 17.23
C LEU A 62 5.40 -4.72 18.33
N TYR A 63 6.07 -3.63 17.99
CA TYR A 63 7.06 -2.95 18.83
C TYR A 63 6.42 -1.81 19.62
N PHE A 64 6.60 -1.78 20.94
CA PHE A 64 6.20 -0.65 21.77
C PHE A 64 7.23 0.48 21.61
N ALA A 65 6.80 1.60 21.00
CA ALA A 65 7.63 2.77 20.77
C ALA A 65 7.64 3.66 22.03
N GLU A 66 8.48 3.30 22.99
CA GLU A 66 8.47 3.90 24.34
C GLU A 66 8.84 5.38 24.31
N GLN A 67 9.90 5.76 23.60
CA GLN A 67 10.36 7.14 23.53
C GLN A 67 9.40 8.02 22.70
N LEU A 68 8.83 7.46 21.62
CA LEU A 68 7.82 8.15 20.82
C LEU A 68 6.52 8.35 21.63
N THR A 69 6.13 7.37 22.45
CA THR A 69 5.00 7.47 23.38
C THR A 69 5.23 8.55 24.42
N ALA A 70 6.43 8.57 25.03
CA ALA A 70 6.80 9.60 25.99
C ALA A 70 6.81 11.01 25.37
N TYR A 71 7.28 11.13 24.13
CA TYR A 71 7.25 12.38 23.36
C TYR A 71 5.81 12.86 23.09
N ALA A 72 4.91 11.95 22.70
CA ALA A 72 3.51 12.28 22.42
C ALA A 72 2.74 12.67 23.69
N GLY A 73 3.07 12.08 24.84
CA GLY A 73 2.50 12.44 26.15
C GLY A 73 1.08 11.95 26.40
N GLY A 74 0.62 10.92 25.69
CA GLY A 74 -0.73 10.35 25.83
C GLY A 74 -0.74 8.84 25.65
N ALA A 75 -1.57 8.31 24.73
CA ALA A 75 -1.73 6.88 24.52
C ALA A 75 -0.44 6.18 24.09
N LYS A 76 -0.33 4.90 24.42
CA LYS A 76 0.77 4.02 24.01
C LYS A 76 0.79 3.84 22.49
N ILE A 77 1.93 4.03 21.85
CA ILE A 77 2.12 3.83 20.42
C ILE A 77 2.85 2.52 20.17
N TYR A 78 2.20 1.60 19.46
CA TYR A 78 2.80 0.37 18.96
C TYR A 78 3.04 0.45 17.46
N LEU A 79 4.22 0.05 17.00
CA LEU A 79 4.58 0.00 15.58
C LEU A 79 4.49 -1.43 15.08
N LYS A 80 3.64 -1.70 14.10
CA LYS A 80 3.65 -2.96 13.36
C LYS A 80 4.75 -2.88 12.31
N ARG A 81 5.84 -3.62 12.53
CA ARG A 81 7.15 -3.47 11.89
C ARG A 81 7.22 -4.15 10.50
N GLU A 82 6.40 -3.70 9.55
CA GLU A 82 6.44 -4.20 8.17
C GLU A 82 7.72 -3.79 7.40
N ASP A 83 8.46 -2.85 7.91
CA ASP A 83 9.81 -2.45 7.48
C ASP A 83 10.86 -3.57 7.67
N LEU A 84 10.60 -4.56 8.53
CA LEU A 84 11.47 -5.69 8.79
C LEU A 84 11.20 -6.91 7.89
N ASN A 85 10.17 -6.88 7.06
CA ASN A 85 9.98 -7.91 6.06
C ASN A 85 11.17 -7.99 5.10
N HIS A 86 11.39 -9.17 4.51
CA HIS A 86 12.25 -9.29 3.33
C HIS A 86 11.84 -8.26 2.27
N THR A 87 12.78 -7.61 1.63
CA THR A 87 12.66 -6.41 0.77
C THR A 87 12.44 -5.07 1.50
N GLY A 88 12.14 -5.08 2.81
CA GLY A 88 12.06 -3.87 3.63
C GLY A 88 10.73 -3.14 3.60
N ALA A 89 9.64 -3.79 3.19
CA ALA A 89 8.28 -3.22 3.19
C ALA A 89 7.20 -4.32 3.14
N HIS A 90 5.94 -3.93 3.37
CA HIS A 90 4.76 -4.80 3.32
C HIS A 90 4.47 -5.42 1.94
N LYS A 91 5.02 -4.87 0.86
CA LYS A 91 4.69 -5.28 -0.52
C LYS A 91 4.95 -6.76 -0.80
N ILE A 92 5.95 -7.35 -0.17
CA ILE A 92 6.31 -8.76 -0.35
C ILE A 92 5.18 -9.72 0.05
N ASN A 93 4.34 -9.37 1.04
CA ASN A 93 3.22 -10.19 1.46
C ASN A 93 2.26 -10.47 0.30
N ASN A 94 1.93 -9.43 -0.44
CA ASN A 94 1.04 -9.49 -1.59
C ASN A 94 1.71 -10.17 -2.79
N THR A 95 2.96 -9.81 -3.11
CA THR A 95 3.63 -10.32 -4.31
C THR A 95 3.91 -11.82 -4.22
N ILE A 96 4.21 -12.37 -3.05
CA ILE A 96 4.32 -13.82 -2.84
C ILE A 96 3.00 -14.52 -3.19
N GLY A 97 1.87 -14.02 -2.66
CA GLY A 97 0.56 -14.61 -2.91
C GLY A 97 0.18 -14.57 -4.40
N GLN A 98 0.35 -13.41 -5.05
CA GLN A 98 0.05 -13.27 -6.47
C GLN A 98 0.98 -14.09 -7.37
N ALA A 99 2.27 -14.21 -7.04
CA ALA A 99 3.21 -15.03 -7.81
C ALA A 99 2.89 -16.53 -7.70
N LEU A 100 2.49 -17.01 -6.51
CA LEU A 100 2.00 -18.38 -6.33
C LEU A 100 0.73 -18.63 -7.15
N LEU A 101 -0.19 -17.66 -7.15
CA LEU A 101 -1.43 -17.72 -7.94
C LEU A 101 -1.13 -17.73 -9.44
N ALA A 102 -0.22 -16.89 -9.92
CA ALA A 102 0.25 -16.86 -11.30
C ALA A 102 0.82 -18.24 -11.73
N ARG A 103 1.65 -18.82 -10.87
CA ARG A 103 2.23 -20.15 -11.12
C ARG A 103 1.14 -21.25 -11.17
N GLN A 104 0.13 -21.21 -10.28
CA GLN A 104 -1.00 -22.13 -10.30
C GLN A 104 -1.81 -22.02 -11.60
N MET A 105 -1.94 -20.80 -12.14
CA MET A 105 -2.58 -20.55 -13.44
C MET A 105 -1.69 -20.91 -14.66
N GLY A 106 -0.47 -21.39 -14.45
CA GLY A 106 0.48 -21.72 -15.52
C GLY A 106 1.10 -20.51 -16.19
N LYS A 107 1.00 -19.31 -15.60
CA LYS A 107 1.67 -18.10 -16.08
C LYS A 107 3.15 -18.14 -15.69
N HIS A 108 4.03 -17.86 -16.64
CA HIS A 108 5.48 -17.89 -16.41
C HIS A 108 6.13 -16.51 -16.57
N LYS A 109 5.32 -15.50 -16.87
CA LYS A 109 5.72 -14.09 -16.95
C LYS A 109 4.88 -13.27 -16.00
N VAL A 110 5.50 -12.24 -15.43
CA VAL A 110 4.82 -11.27 -14.58
C VAL A 110 5.12 -9.85 -15.05
N VAL A 111 4.12 -9.00 -14.94
CA VAL A 111 4.25 -7.56 -15.15
C VAL A 111 3.77 -6.82 -13.91
N ALA A 112 4.41 -5.70 -13.58
CA ALA A 112 4.00 -4.83 -12.51
C ALA A 112 4.30 -3.36 -12.84
N GLU A 113 3.61 -2.47 -12.14
CA GLU A 113 3.93 -1.05 -12.03
C GLU A 113 4.70 -0.76 -10.75
N THR A 114 5.38 0.38 -10.68
CA THR A 114 5.95 0.87 -9.42
C THR A 114 6.17 2.38 -9.44
N GLY A 115 5.97 3.07 -8.31
CA GLY A 115 6.35 4.45 -8.07
C GLY A 115 7.62 4.53 -7.22
N ALA A 116 7.51 4.36 -5.89
CA ALA A 116 8.66 4.34 -4.97
C ALA A 116 9.66 3.17 -5.20
N GLY A 117 9.36 2.26 -6.10
CA GLY A 117 10.20 1.10 -6.41
C GLY A 117 10.00 -0.10 -5.49
N GLN A 118 9.35 0.03 -4.35
CA GLN A 118 9.20 -1.07 -3.37
C GLN A 118 8.34 -2.22 -3.92
N HIS A 119 7.25 -1.92 -4.64
CA HIS A 119 6.46 -2.96 -5.29
C HIS A 119 7.24 -3.64 -6.42
N GLY A 120 7.97 -2.87 -7.22
CA GLY A 120 8.84 -3.39 -8.27
C GLY A 120 9.92 -4.32 -7.71
N VAL A 121 10.62 -3.92 -6.64
CA VAL A 121 11.61 -4.76 -5.96
C VAL A 121 10.98 -6.05 -5.44
N ALA A 122 9.82 -5.96 -4.78
CA ALA A 122 9.11 -7.14 -4.28
C ALA A 122 8.68 -8.08 -5.41
N THR A 123 8.18 -7.53 -6.53
CA THR A 123 7.80 -8.32 -7.72
C THR A 123 9.02 -8.98 -8.38
N ALA A 124 10.11 -8.24 -8.58
CA ALA A 124 11.36 -8.79 -9.10
C ALA A 124 11.91 -9.91 -8.20
N THR A 125 11.80 -9.74 -6.88
CA THR A 125 12.23 -10.72 -5.89
C THR A 125 11.47 -12.04 -6.03
N VAL A 126 10.14 -12.00 -6.09
CA VAL A 126 9.33 -13.22 -6.23
C VAL A 126 9.45 -13.83 -7.62
N ALA A 127 9.62 -13.01 -8.66
CA ALA A 127 9.87 -13.49 -10.01
C ALA A 127 11.20 -14.27 -10.08
N ALA A 128 12.26 -13.75 -9.49
CA ALA A 128 13.53 -14.47 -9.36
C ALA A 128 13.37 -15.77 -8.57
N LEU A 129 12.67 -15.73 -7.42
CA LEU A 129 12.42 -16.89 -6.57
C LEU A 129 11.70 -18.02 -7.32
N PHE A 130 10.72 -17.69 -8.18
CA PHE A 130 9.90 -18.66 -8.90
C PHE A 130 10.32 -18.86 -10.36
N ASN A 131 11.47 -18.33 -10.76
CA ASN A 131 12.00 -18.41 -12.13
C ASN A 131 11.00 -17.93 -13.20
N MET A 132 10.42 -16.75 -12.96
CA MET A 132 9.49 -16.07 -13.88
C MET A 132 10.19 -14.91 -14.61
N GLU A 133 9.84 -14.69 -15.87
CA GLU A 133 10.20 -13.46 -16.56
C GLU A 133 9.47 -12.26 -15.92
N CYS A 134 10.18 -11.15 -15.68
CA CYS A 134 9.63 -10.00 -14.99
C CYS A 134 9.84 -8.72 -15.77
N THR A 135 8.76 -7.99 -16.07
CA THR A 135 8.80 -6.64 -16.65
C THR A 135 8.14 -5.66 -15.69
N ILE A 136 8.83 -4.57 -15.36
CA ILE A 136 8.36 -3.55 -14.42
C ILE A 136 8.31 -2.20 -15.13
N PHE A 137 7.13 -1.57 -15.10
CA PHE A 137 6.93 -0.22 -15.62
C PHE A 137 7.07 0.79 -14.47
N MET A 138 7.85 1.85 -14.73
CA MET A 138 8.12 2.90 -13.75
C MET A 138 8.19 4.25 -14.45
N GLY A 139 7.56 5.27 -13.90
CA GLY A 139 7.61 6.61 -14.48
C GLY A 139 9.02 7.16 -14.51
N GLU A 140 9.38 7.93 -15.56
CA GLU A 140 10.73 8.47 -15.74
C GLU A 140 11.18 9.35 -14.55
N GLU A 141 10.27 10.10 -13.95
CA GLU A 141 10.57 10.91 -12.77
C GLU A 141 10.83 10.02 -11.54
N ASP A 142 10.05 8.93 -11.39
CA ASP A 142 10.26 7.96 -10.32
C ASP A 142 11.56 7.18 -10.49
N VAL A 143 11.95 6.84 -11.73
CA VAL A 143 13.25 6.20 -12.05
C VAL A 143 14.41 7.06 -11.55
N LYS A 144 14.33 8.39 -11.74
CA LYS A 144 15.35 9.32 -11.26
C LYS A 144 15.39 9.41 -9.74
N ARG A 145 14.21 9.58 -9.11
CA ARG A 145 14.07 9.71 -7.64
C ARG A 145 14.50 8.44 -6.89
N GLN A 146 14.31 7.25 -7.49
CA GLN A 146 14.45 5.94 -6.84
C GLN A 146 15.44 5.01 -7.57
N SER A 147 16.55 5.57 -8.06
CA SER A 147 17.57 4.86 -8.84
C SER A 147 18.15 3.62 -8.15
N LEU A 148 18.26 3.63 -6.80
CA LEU A 148 18.70 2.48 -6.02
C LEU A 148 17.74 1.29 -6.16
N ASN A 149 16.43 1.54 -6.16
CA ASN A 149 15.44 0.48 -6.34
C ASN A 149 15.41 -0.03 -7.78
N VAL A 150 15.65 0.84 -8.77
CA VAL A 150 15.83 0.43 -10.18
C VAL A 150 16.98 -0.57 -10.29
N PHE A 151 18.13 -0.25 -9.73
CA PHE A 151 19.29 -1.14 -9.74
C PHE A 151 19.02 -2.48 -9.02
N ARG A 152 18.29 -2.46 -7.90
CA ARG A 152 17.86 -3.69 -7.21
C ARG A 152 16.99 -4.58 -8.09
N MET A 153 16.01 -4.00 -8.82
CA MET A 153 15.15 -4.74 -9.73
C MET A 153 15.96 -5.39 -10.88
N GLU A 154 16.91 -4.66 -11.45
CA GLU A 154 17.79 -5.16 -12.50
C GLU A 154 18.72 -6.28 -11.99
N LEU A 155 19.29 -6.14 -10.78
CA LEU A 155 20.08 -7.21 -10.15
C LEU A 155 19.27 -8.51 -9.92
N LEU A 156 17.97 -8.38 -9.70
CA LEU A 156 17.05 -9.52 -9.55
C LEU A 156 16.58 -10.10 -10.90
N GLY A 157 17.09 -9.56 -12.01
CA GLY A 157 16.80 -10.05 -13.36
C GLY A 157 15.54 -9.47 -14.00
N ALA A 158 14.91 -8.47 -13.38
CA ALA A 158 13.74 -7.82 -13.95
C ALA A 158 14.16 -6.80 -15.04
N LYS A 159 13.33 -6.67 -16.09
CA LYS A 159 13.43 -5.60 -17.07
C LYS A 159 12.64 -4.39 -16.58
N VAL A 160 13.32 -3.28 -16.28
CA VAL A 160 12.67 -2.01 -15.93
C VAL A 160 12.44 -1.19 -17.20
N VAL A 161 11.19 -0.75 -17.41
CA VAL A 161 10.77 0.07 -18.55
C VAL A 161 10.39 1.46 -18.05
N SER A 162 11.16 2.46 -18.43
CA SER A 162 10.89 3.87 -18.08
C SER A 162 9.74 4.41 -18.93
N VAL A 163 8.68 4.90 -18.27
CA VAL A 163 7.49 5.49 -18.90
C VAL A 163 7.67 7.00 -19.03
N LYS A 164 7.64 7.48 -20.28
CA LYS A 164 7.89 8.89 -20.64
C LYS A 164 6.60 9.67 -20.96
N ALA A 165 5.45 9.00 -20.95
CA ALA A 165 4.16 9.61 -21.25
C ALA A 165 3.52 10.21 -19.99
N GLY A 166 2.64 11.18 -20.16
CA GLY A 166 1.86 11.80 -19.09
C GLY A 166 2.71 12.53 -18.05
N SER A 167 2.35 12.42 -16.79
CA SER A 167 3.08 12.97 -15.63
C SER A 167 4.41 12.24 -15.36
N ARG A 168 4.65 11.10 -16.02
CA ARG A 168 5.85 10.26 -15.84
C ARG A 168 6.03 9.73 -14.43
N THR A 169 4.91 9.50 -13.73
CA THR A 169 4.83 8.97 -12.36
C THR A 169 4.03 7.67 -12.31
N LEU A 170 3.67 7.21 -11.10
CA LEU A 170 3.00 5.93 -10.85
C LEU A 170 1.73 5.72 -11.70
N LYS A 171 0.87 6.74 -11.89
CA LYS A 171 -0.36 6.61 -12.69
C LYS A 171 -0.08 6.13 -14.11
N ASP A 172 0.93 6.71 -14.76
CA ASP A 172 1.28 6.37 -16.13
C ASP A 172 2.01 5.02 -16.22
N ALA A 173 2.76 4.65 -15.18
CA ALA A 173 3.31 3.30 -15.05
C ALA A 173 2.20 2.24 -14.99
N VAL A 174 1.11 2.46 -14.25
CA VAL A 174 -0.08 1.58 -14.22
C VAL A 174 -0.71 1.48 -15.62
N ASN A 175 -0.89 2.61 -16.32
CA ASN A 175 -1.44 2.63 -17.68
C ASN A 175 -0.63 1.74 -18.62
N GLU A 176 0.70 1.85 -18.62
CA GLU A 176 1.57 1.06 -19.51
C GLU A 176 1.60 -0.42 -19.10
N ALA A 177 1.61 -0.72 -17.80
CA ALA A 177 1.54 -2.10 -17.32
C ALA A 177 0.23 -2.79 -17.74
N LEU A 178 -0.90 -2.07 -17.65
CA LEU A 178 -2.20 -2.56 -18.13
C LEU A 178 -2.20 -2.79 -19.65
N ARG A 179 -1.66 -1.85 -20.45
CA ARG A 179 -1.53 -2.01 -21.91
C ARG A 179 -0.69 -3.23 -22.26
N PHE A 180 0.44 -3.40 -21.57
CA PHE A 180 1.30 -4.56 -21.78
C PHE A 180 0.56 -5.86 -21.42
N TRP A 181 -0.16 -5.87 -20.30
CA TRP A 181 -0.91 -7.04 -19.86
C TRP A 181 -1.99 -7.42 -20.88
N VAL A 182 -2.79 -6.45 -21.38
CA VAL A 182 -3.80 -6.69 -22.43
C VAL A 182 -3.21 -7.42 -23.64
N ALA A 183 -1.99 -7.05 -24.04
CA ALA A 183 -1.32 -7.66 -25.20
C ALA A 183 -0.70 -9.03 -24.91
N ASN A 184 -0.55 -9.43 -23.65
CA ASN A 184 0.21 -10.62 -23.24
C ASN A 184 -0.54 -11.50 -22.22
N VAL A 185 -1.87 -11.44 -22.16
CA VAL A 185 -2.68 -12.10 -21.12
C VAL A 185 -2.54 -13.61 -21.05
N GLU A 186 -2.11 -14.28 -22.14
CA GLU A 186 -2.07 -15.72 -22.23
C GLU A 186 -0.99 -16.33 -21.31
N ASP A 187 0.17 -15.71 -21.22
CA ASP A 187 1.32 -16.23 -20.49
C ASP A 187 1.81 -15.31 -19.35
N THR A 188 1.21 -14.13 -19.24
CA THR A 188 1.61 -13.07 -18.30
C THR A 188 0.53 -12.81 -17.26
N HIS A 189 0.93 -12.76 -15.98
CA HIS A 189 0.09 -12.27 -14.89
C HIS A 189 0.50 -10.87 -14.49
N TYR A 190 -0.50 -10.00 -14.25
CA TYR A 190 -0.27 -8.69 -13.69
C TYR A 190 -0.26 -8.78 -12.15
N ILE A 191 0.88 -8.53 -11.53
CA ILE A 191 1.00 -8.44 -10.07
C ILE A 191 0.66 -7.01 -9.64
N MET A 192 -0.60 -6.79 -9.24
CA MET A 192 -1.08 -5.49 -8.80
C MET A 192 -0.45 -5.06 -7.47
N GLY A 193 0.05 -3.82 -7.41
CA GLY A 193 0.82 -3.32 -6.26
C GLY A 193 0.00 -2.81 -5.08
N SER A 194 -1.30 -2.57 -5.26
CA SER A 194 -2.17 -2.07 -4.20
C SER A 194 -3.58 -2.61 -4.33
N VAL A 195 -4.48 -2.23 -3.42
CA VAL A 195 -5.91 -2.61 -3.41
C VAL A 195 -6.69 -1.85 -4.50
N LEU A 196 -6.14 -1.83 -5.70
CA LEU A 196 -6.59 -1.09 -6.89
C LEU A 196 -6.91 -2.05 -8.03
N GLY A 197 -7.37 -1.50 -9.16
CA GLY A 197 -7.64 -2.27 -10.35
C GLY A 197 -9.01 -2.93 -10.37
N PRO A 198 -9.36 -3.61 -11.47
CA PRO A 198 -10.62 -4.30 -11.61
C PRO A 198 -10.71 -5.47 -10.62
N HIS A 199 -11.93 -5.77 -10.17
CA HIS A 199 -12.13 -7.01 -9.41
C HIS A 199 -11.59 -8.23 -10.21
N PRO A 200 -10.84 -9.17 -9.60
CA PRO A 200 -10.69 -9.41 -8.16
C PRO A 200 -9.45 -8.77 -7.51
N PHE A 201 -8.65 -7.94 -8.19
CA PHE A 201 -7.40 -7.43 -7.65
C PHE A 201 -7.53 -6.75 -6.27
N PRO A 202 -8.52 -5.87 -6.00
CA PRO A 202 -8.65 -5.26 -4.68
C PRO A 202 -8.81 -6.28 -3.56
N GLU A 203 -9.63 -7.33 -3.79
CA GLU A 203 -9.86 -8.39 -2.83
C GLU A 203 -8.61 -9.28 -2.64
N ILE A 204 -7.93 -9.64 -3.72
CA ILE A 204 -6.69 -10.43 -3.68
C ILE A 204 -5.62 -9.73 -2.84
N VAL A 205 -5.36 -8.45 -3.14
CA VAL A 205 -4.34 -7.68 -2.44
C VAL A 205 -4.71 -7.48 -0.97
N ARG A 206 -5.98 -7.16 -0.67
CA ARG A 206 -6.48 -7.09 0.71
C ARG A 206 -6.19 -8.38 1.47
N ASP A 207 -6.61 -9.51 0.93
CA ASP A 207 -6.51 -10.79 1.63
C ASP A 207 -5.05 -11.18 1.91
N TYR A 208 -4.14 -10.99 0.93
CA TYR A 208 -2.72 -11.26 1.15
C TYR A 208 -2.04 -10.24 2.09
N GLN A 209 -2.53 -9.01 2.17
CA GLN A 209 -2.03 -8.03 3.12
C GLN A 209 -2.67 -8.17 4.53
N SER A 210 -3.80 -8.87 4.65
CA SER A 210 -4.51 -9.02 5.93
C SER A 210 -3.69 -9.69 7.03
N VAL A 211 -2.63 -10.39 6.67
CA VAL A 211 -1.65 -10.93 7.62
C VAL A 211 -1.10 -9.86 8.57
N ILE A 212 -1.02 -8.58 8.12
CA ILE A 212 -0.60 -7.43 8.95
C ILE A 212 -1.53 -7.26 10.15
N GLY A 213 -2.83 -7.15 9.89
CA GLY A 213 -3.83 -6.91 10.95
C GLY A 213 -4.13 -8.17 11.77
N ILE A 214 -4.11 -9.36 11.16
CA ILE A 214 -4.28 -10.64 11.89
C ILE A 214 -3.20 -10.78 12.97
N GLU A 215 -1.94 -10.56 12.60
CA GLU A 215 -0.82 -10.60 13.54
C GLU A 215 -0.88 -9.46 14.56
N ALA A 216 -1.15 -8.22 14.12
CA ALA A 216 -1.24 -7.06 15.00
C ALA A 216 -2.32 -7.27 16.08
N ARG A 217 -3.49 -7.79 15.70
CA ARG A 217 -4.61 -8.10 16.60
C ARG A 217 -4.20 -9.12 17.67
N LYS A 218 -3.61 -10.24 17.24
CA LYS A 218 -3.09 -11.29 18.14
C LYS A 218 -2.03 -10.75 19.08
N GLN A 219 -1.00 -10.10 18.54
CA GLN A 219 0.13 -9.58 19.31
C GLN A 219 -0.27 -8.49 20.30
N HIS A 220 -1.25 -7.63 19.95
CA HIS A 220 -1.74 -6.62 20.85
C HIS A 220 -2.56 -7.24 22.02
N MET A 221 -3.41 -8.23 21.72
CA MET A 221 -4.10 -9.00 22.75
C MET A 221 -3.14 -9.71 23.71
N GLU A 222 -2.02 -10.24 23.20
CA GLU A 222 -0.99 -10.88 24.04
C GLU A 222 -0.25 -9.88 24.93
N LYS A 223 -0.05 -8.63 24.48
CA LYS A 223 0.70 -7.59 25.20
C LYS A 223 -0.16 -6.80 26.18
N GLU A 224 -1.36 -6.42 25.80
CA GLU A 224 -2.24 -5.49 26.54
C GLU A 224 -3.49 -6.16 27.10
N GLY A 225 -3.80 -7.41 26.72
CA GLY A 225 -5.01 -8.14 27.15
C GLY A 225 -6.31 -7.60 26.53
N LYS A 226 -6.23 -6.65 25.59
CA LYS A 226 -7.36 -6.00 24.94
C LYS A 226 -7.01 -5.65 23.50
N LEU A 227 -8.01 -5.25 22.69
CA LEU A 227 -7.79 -4.64 21.38
C LEU A 227 -7.27 -3.20 21.53
N PRO A 228 -6.54 -2.64 20.54
CA PRO A 228 -6.18 -1.24 20.57
C PRO A 228 -7.42 -0.35 20.40
N GLU A 229 -7.38 0.85 20.95
CA GLU A 229 -8.44 1.85 20.76
C GLU A 229 -8.40 2.44 19.34
N ALA A 230 -7.20 2.50 18.71
CA ALA A 230 -7.05 3.01 17.36
C ALA A 230 -6.02 2.22 16.56
N ILE A 231 -6.21 2.18 15.24
CA ILE A 231 -5.22 1.70 14.27
C ILE A 231 -5.00 2.78 13.21
N VAL A 232 -3.73 3.01 12.84
CA VAL A 232 -3.33 4.10 11.95
C VAL A 232 -2.44 3.58 10.83
N ALA A 233 -2.69 3.98 9.59
CA ALA A 233 -1.84 3.64 8.45
C ALA A 233 -1.86 4.72 7.38
N CYS A 234 -0.76 4.91 6.65
CA CYS A 234 -0.72 5.81 5.50
C CYS A 234 -1.50 5.24 4.32
N VAL A 235 -2.05 6.13 3.49
CA VAL A 235 -2.91 5.76 2.36
C VAL A 235 -2.50 6.52 1.11
N GLY A 236 -1.99 5.77 0.12
CA GLY A 236 -1.99 6.13 -1.29
C GLY A 236 -3.03 5.25 -1.98
N GLY A 237 -2.63 4.20 -2.71
CA GLY A 237 -3.59 3.14 -3.11
C GLY A 237 -4.18 2.37 -1.93
N GLY A 238 -3.52 2.36 -0.76
CA GLY A 238 -4.08 1.94 0.53
C GLY A 238 -3.86 0.48 0.92
N SER A 239 -2.92 -0.25 0.30
CA SER A 239 -2.77 -1.69 0.59
C SER A 239 -2.29 -2.02 2.00
N ASN A 240 -1.35 -1.25 2.57
CA ASN A 240 -0.90 -1.45 3.95
C ASN A 240 -2.03 -1.15 4.95
N ALA A 241 -2.78 -0.08 4.69
CA ALA A 241 -3.91 0.31 5.51
C ALA A 241 -5.03 -0.73 5.46
N MET A 242 -5.41 -1.21 4.28
CA MET A 242 -6.43 -2.24 4.14
C MET A 242 -5.99 -3.56 4.79
N GLY A 243 -4.72 -3.93 4.66
CA GLY A 243 -4.15 -5.10 5.32
C GLY A 243 -4.21 -5.02 6.85
N LEU A 244 -4.03 -3.80 7.42
CA LEU A 244 -4.20 -3.58 8.85
C LEU A 244 -5.69 -3.49 9.24
N PHE A 245 -6.54 -2.80 8.47
CA PHE A 245 -7.92 -2.47 8.83
C PHE A 245 -8.89 -3.65 8.70
N TYR A 246 -8.77 -4.42 7.62
CA TYR A 246 -9.75 -5.47 7.31
C TYR A 246 -9.95 -6.50 8.45
N PRO A 247 -8.90 -7.02 9.12
CA PRO A 247 -9.08 -7.92 10.25
C PRO A 247 -9.76 -7.32 11.49
N PHE A 248 -9.93 -5.99 11.54
CA PHE A 248 -10.63 -5.28 12.61
C PHE A 248 -11.99 -4.73 12.15
N VAL A 249 -12.46 -5.07 10.96
CA VAL A 249 -13.66 -4.44 10.37
C VAL A 249 -14.91 -4.60 11.22
N ASP A 250 -15.07 -5.76 11.87
CA ASP A 250 -16.20 -6.06 12.74
C ASP A 250 -15.97 -5.59 14.20
N ASP A 251 -14.76 -5.16 14.58
CA ASP A 251 -14.43 -4.64 15.90
C ASP A 251 -14.78 -3.13 16.00
N SER A 252 -16.04 -2.81 16.21
CA SER A 252 -16.56 -1.42 16.20
C SER A 252 -15.95 -0.51 17.29
N SER A 253 -15.32 -1.08 18.32
CA SER A 253 -14.60 -0.34 19.36
C SER A 253 -13.21 0.16 18.89
N VAL A 254 -12.68 -0.37 17.80
CA VAL A 254 -11.38 0.02 17.25
C VAL A 254 -11.58 1.11 16.18
N GLN A 255 -11.06 2.30 16.43
CA GLN A 255 -11.07 3.40 15.46
C GLN A 255 -10.04 3.14 14.36
N MET A 256 -10.39 3.44 13.12
CA MET A 256 -9.50 3.27 11.95
C MET A 256 -9.17 4.62 11.35
N HIS A 257 -7.89 4.94 11.25
CA HIS A 257 -7.42 6.22 10.74
C HIS A 257 -6.48 6.01 9.53
N GLY A 258 -6.97 6.35 8.33
CA GLY A 258 -6.17 6.44 7.11
C GLY A 258 -5.53 7.82 6.99
N VAL A 259 -4.25 7.89 6.61
CA VAL A 259 -3.52 9.15 6.51
C VAL A 259 -3.04 9.36 5.09
N GLU A 260 -3.61 10.35 4.41
CA GLU A 260 -3.31 10.76 3.04
C GLU A 260 -2.18 11.80 3.00
N ALA A 261 -1.53 11.97 1.86
CA ALA A 261 -0.53 13.00 1.63
C ALA A 261 -1.19 14.32 1.21
N ALA A 262 -1.08 15.34 2.06
CA ALA A 262 -1.49 16.69 1.74
C ALA A 262 -0.45 17.47 0.93
N GLY A 263 0.71 16.91 0.64
CA GLY A 263 1.75 17.56 -0.15
C GLY A 263 2.12 18.95 0.39
N HIS A 264 1.90 19.96 -0.42
CA HIS A 264 2.13 21.39 -0.01
C HIS A 264 0.91 22.00 0.68
N GLY A 265 -0.14 21.25 0.95
CA GLY A 265 -1.38 21.70 1.58
C GLY A 265 -2.61 21.46 0.71
N LEU A 266 -3.74 21.13 1.35
CA LEU A 266 -5.01 20.79 0.66
C LEU A 266 -5.63 21.95 -0.14
N GLU A 267 -5.19 23.18 0.09
CA GLU A 267 -5.65 24.37 -0.63
C GLU A 267 -4.80 24.69 -1.88
N THR A 268 -3.80 23.84 -2.14
CA THR A 268 -2.96 23.90 -3.34
C THR A 268 -3.35 22.80 -4.34
N GLU A 269 -2.82 22.85 -5.55
CA GLU A 269 -2.93 21.76 -6.53
C GLU A 269 -1.93 20.62 -6.26
N PHE A 270 -1.00 20.80 -5.31
CA PHE A 270 0.08 19.87 -5.02
C PHE A 270 -0.24 18.97 -3.80
N HIS A 271 -1.15 18.03 -3.97
CA HIS A 271 -1.53 17.02 -2.96
C HIS A 271 -1.95 15.70 -3.60
N ALA A 272 -2.03 14.63 -2.80
CA ALA A 272 -2.55 13.31 -3.19
C ALA A 272 -3.68 12.83 -2.26
N ALA A 273 -4.43 13.77 -1.68
CA ALA A 273 -5.49 13.49 -0.70
C ALA A 273 -6.82 13.16 -1.42
N THR A 274 -6.94 11.96 -1.92
CA THR A 274 -8.01 11.50 -2.80
C THR A 274 -9.37 11.37 -2.09
N ILE A 275 -9.40 10.87 -0.84
CA ILE A 275 -10.65 10.80 -0.05
C ILE A 275 -11.11 12.20 0.35
N SER A 276 -10.16 13.07 0.69
CA SER A 276 -10.46 14.41 1.22
C SER A 276 -10.90 15.40 0.13
N LYS A 277 -10.39 15.27 -1.10
CA LYS A 277 -10.57 16.26 -2.18
C LYS A 277 -11.04 15.67 -3.51
N GLY A 278 -11.07 14.34 -3.66
CA GLY A 278 -11.48 13.67 -4.88
C GLY A 278 -13.00 13.53 -4.99
N GLU A 279 -13.42 13.13 -6.17
CA GLU A 279 -14.81 12.79 -6.52
C GLU A 279 -14.88 11.36 -7.04
N ILE A 280 -16.10 10.80 -7.10
CA ILE A 280 -16.30 9.43 -7.58
C ILE A 280 -16.04 9.38 -9.08
N GLY A 281 -15.13 8.51 -9.48
CA GLY A 281 -14.77 8.28 -10.87
C GLY A 281 -14.33 6.85 -11.14
N ILE A 282 -13.98 6.55 -12.39
CA ILE A 282 -13.44 5.26 -12.80
C ILE A 282 -11.97 5.46 -13.18
N LEU A 283 -11.09 4.75 -12.48
CA LEU A 283 -9.67 4.75 -12.78
C LEU A 283 -9.13 3.32 -12.74
N HIS A 284 -8.28 2.95 -13.72
CA HIS A 284 -7.62 1.64 -13.80
C HIS A 284 -8.54 0.44 -13.62
N GLY A 285 -9.79 0.55 -14.08
CA GLY A 285 -10.75 -0.55 -14.10
C GLY A 285 -11.65 -0.72 -12.89
N ALA A 286 -11.65 0.22 -11.95
CA ALA A 286 -12.55 0.23 -10.79
C ALA A 286 -13.16 1.61 -10.54
N MET A 287 -14.37 1.65 -9.98
CA MET A 287 -14.98 2.87 -9.46
C MET A 287 -14.48 3.16 -8.05
N MET A 288 -13.99 4.37 -7.82
CA MET A 288 -13.36 4.80 -6.57
C MET A 288 -13.41 6.33 -6.43
N ASP A 289 -12.93 6.89 -5.31
CA ASP A 289 -12.62 8.32 -5.27
C ASP A 289 -11.35 8.59 -6.09
N VAL A 290 -11.37 9.67 -6.88
CA VAL A 290 -10.32 10.03 -7.82
C VAL A 290 -10.12 11.54 -7.80
N LEU A 291 -8.88 12.00 -7.85
CA LEU A 291 -8.57 13.41 -8.12
C LEU A 291 -8.84 13.69 -9.60
N GLN A 292 -9.88 14.43 -9.88
CA GLN A 292 -10.31 14.79 -11.25
C GLN A 292 -10.90 16.20 -11.29
N ASP A 293 -10.86 16.81 -12.48
CA ASP A 293 -11.49 18.09 -12.74
C ASP A 293 -13.00 17.94 -13.05
N GLU A 294 -13.69 19.07 -13.25
CA GLU A 294 -15.12 19.14 -13.59
C GLU A 294 -15.49 18.39 -14.89
N ASN A 295 -14.52 18.10 -15.76
CA ASN A 295 -14.68 17.36 -17.00
C ASN A 295 -14.33 15.87 -16.87
N GLY A 296 -13.98 15.41 -15.64
CA GLY A 296 -13.58 14.04 -15.36
C GLY A 296 -12.15 13.72 -15.81
N GLN A 297 -11.30 14.73 -16.09
CA GLN A 297 -9.89 14.52 -16.37
C GLN A 297 -9.12 14.31 -15.07
N ILE A 298 -8.29 13.27 -15.05
CA ILE A 298 -7.48 12.94 -13.88
C ILE A 298 -6.45 14.05 -13.63
N LEU A 299 -6.51 14.64 -12.45
CA LEU A 299 -5.53 15.62 -11.99
C LEU A 299 -4.22 14.92 -11.61
N GLU A 300 -3.13 15.65 -11.71
CA GLU A 300 -1.83 15.18 -11.27
C GLU A 300 -1.80 15.17 -9.73
N ALA A 301 -1.47 14.02 -9.15
CA ALA A 301 -1.25 13.91 -7.72
C ALA A 301 0.17 14.36 -7.39
N PHE A 302 0.38 14.81 -6.16
CA PHE A 302 1.69 15.22 -5.68
C PHE A 302 1.93 14.79 -4.24
N SER A 303 3.10 14.20 -3.98
CA SER A 303 3.63 13.92 -2.64
C SER A 303 5.15 13.83 -2.70
N ILE A 304 5.83 14.26 -1.64
CA ILE A 304 7.26 13.96 -1.42
C ILE A 304 7.51 12.45 -1.42
N SER A 305 6.51 11.67 -1.03
CA SER A 305 6.53 10.21 -1.02
C SER A 305 6.00 9.66 -2.34
N ALA A 306 6.86 9.10 -3.19
CA ALA A 306 6.47 8.51 -4.46
C ALA A 306 5.46 7.34 -4.32
N GLY A 307 5.40 6.70 -3.15
CA GLY A 307 4.42 5.62 -2.88
C GLY A 307 3.03 6.12 -2.52
N LEU A 308 2.86 7.43 -2.23
CA LEU A 308 1.56 8.07 -1.99
C LEU A 308 1.14 8.99 -3.15
N ASP A 309 2.00 9.17 -4.14
CA ASP A 309 1.79 10.02 -5.33
C ASP A 309 0.89 9.30 -6.35
N TYR A 310 -0.41 9.22 -6.05
CA TYR A 310 -1.39 8.52 -6.88
C TYR A 310 -2.78 9.20 -6.77
N PRO A 311 -3.46 9.48 -7.88
CA PRO A 311 -4.72 10.24 -7.90
C PRO A 311 -5.98 9.42 -7.63
N GLY A 312 -5.87 8.22 -7.08
CA GLY A 312 -6.98 7.32 -6.77
C GLY A 312 -6.74 6.58 -5.45
N ILE A 313 -7.73 5.85 -5.01
CA ILE A 313 -7.67 5.05 -3.78
C ILE A 313 -8.38 3.71 -3.96
N GLY A 314 -8.03 2.70 -3.19
CA GLY A 314 -8.73 1.43 -3.21
C GLY A 314 -10.25 1.59 -2.97
N PRO A 315 -11.11 0.92 -3.77
CA PRO A 315 -12.55 1.08 -3.68
C PRO A 315 -13.13 0.74 -2.30
N GLU A 316 -12.51 -0.18 -1.58
CA GLU A 316 -12.91 -0.55 -0.22
C GLU A 316 -12.64 0.56 0.80
N HIS A 317 -11.62 1.42 0.59
CA HIS A 317 -11.40 2.62 1.39
C HIS A 317 -12.51 3.66 1.18
N SER A 318 -12.90 3.90 -0.08
CA SER A 318 -14.05 4.76 -0.41
C SER A 318 -15.32 4.25 0.28
N PHE A 319 -15.52 2.94 0.30
CA PHE A 319 -16.65 2.31 0.97
C PHE A 319 -16.56 2.43 2.50
N PHE A 320 -15.39 2.26 3.10
CA PHE A 320 -15.19 2.46 4.55
C PHE A 320 -15.49 3.90 4.98
N ARG A 321 -15.12 4.90 4.16
CA ARG A 321 -15.50 6.29 4.39
C ARG A 321 -17.03 6.45 4.36
N ASP A 322 -17.71 5.94 3.33
CA ASP A 322 -19.17 6.07 3.19
C ASP A 322 -19.93 5.37 4.31
N LEU A 323 -19.40 4.25 4.84
CA LEU A 323 -19.94 3.56 6.01
C LEU A 323 -19.64 4.27 7.34
N GLY A 324 -18.75 5.26 7.37
CA GLY A 324 -18.21 5.83 8.60
C GLY A 324 -17.39 4.82 9.42
N ARG A 325 -16.82 3.78 8.76
CA ARG A 325 -16.02 2.75 9.44
C ARG A 325 -14.58 3.19 9.66
N ALA A 326 -14.05 3.99 8.76
CA ALA A 326 -12.72 4.59 8.85
C ALA A 326 -12.79 6.10 8.63
N GLU A 327 -11.96 6.84 9.35
CA GLU A 327 -11.73 8.25 9.17
C GLU A 327 -10.44 8.47 8.37
N TYR A 328 -10.43 9.49 7.52
CA TYR A 328 -9.28 9.83 6.70
C TYR A 328 -8.80 11.23 7.01
N HIS A 329 -7.50 11.38 7.18
CA HIS A 329 -6.81 12.59 7.57
C HIS A 329 -5.68 12.86 6.60
N SER A 330 -5.19 14.10 6.58
CA SER A 330 -4.14 14.51 5.66
C SER A 330 -2.95 15.10 6.43
N VAL A 331 -1.75 14.80 5.95
CA VAL A 331 -0.47 15.27 6.52
C VAL A 331 0.36 15.88 5.41
N THR A 332 0.94 17.05 5.64
CA THR A 332 1.80 17.74 4.66
C THR A 332 3.17 17.08 4.56
N ASP A 333 3.89 17.40 3.48
CA ASP A 333 5.27 16.93 3.27
C ASP A 333 6.21 17.36 4.42
N ASP A 334 6.07 18.59 4.92
CA ASP A 334 6.89 19.07 6.05
C ASP A 334 6.60 18.30 7.34
N GLU A 335 5.33 18.10 7.67
CA GLU A 335 4.92 17.29 8.81
C GLU A 335 5.41 15.84 8.72
N ALA A 336 5.41 15.27 7.51
CA ALA A 336 5.94 13.91 7.27
C ALA A 336 7.46 13.86 7.46
N VAL A 337 8.21 14.86 7.00
CA VAL A 337 9.66 14.98 7.19
C VAL A 337 10.01 15.16 8.65
N GLU A 338 9.27 15.97 9.39
CA GLU A 338 9.44 16.14 10.84
C GLU A 338 9.22 14.81 11.59
N ALA A 339 8.16 14.08 11.23
CA ALA A 339 7.86 12.76 11.83
C ALA A 339 8.90 11.71 11.48
N PHE A 340 9.45 11.73 10.25
CA PHE A 340 10.58 10.90 9.86
C PHE A 340 11.78 11.12 10.79
N GLN A 341 12.18 12.38 10.96
CA GLN A 341 13.30 12.75 11.83
C GLN A 341 13.01 12.43 13.30
N LEU A 342 11.75 12.63 13.74
CA LEU A 342 11.33 12.31 15.09
C LEU A 342 11.53 10.83 15.39
N LEU A 343 11.01 9.93 14.53
CA LEU A 343 11.15 8.48 14.74
C LEU A 343 12.63 8.03 14.71
N CYS A 344 13.44 8.64 13.83
CA CYS A 344 14.89 8.38 13.84
C CYS A 344 15.54 8.71 15.18
N ARG A 345 15.17 9.85 15.78
CA ARG A 345 15.80 10.34 17.02
C ARG A 345 15.25 9.67 18.28
N THR A 346 13.98 9.28 18.28
CA THR A 346 13.35 8.67 19.46
C THR A 346 13.57 7.17 19.50
N GLU A 347 13.39 6.46 18.38
CA GLU A 347 13.40 5.00 18.36
C GLU A 347 14.59 4.40 17.58
N GLY A 348 15.44 5.22 16.95
CA GLY A 348 16.54 4.72 16.11
C GLY A 348 16.03 3.98 14.86
N ILE A 349 14.81 4.28 14.40
CA ILE A 349 14.18 3.64 13.25
C ILE A 349 14.09 4.65 12.13
N ILE A 350 14.61 4.32 10.95
CA ILE A 350 14.50 5.14 9.73
C ILE A 350 13.26 4.67 8.96
N PRO A 351 12.10 5.35 9.07
CA PRO A 351 10.87 4.95 8.38
C PRO A 351 10.91 5.33 6.91
N ALA A 352 10.12 4.68 6.06
CA ALA A 352 9.82 5.22 4.74
C ALA A 352 9.01 6.53 4.86
N LEU A 353 9.16 7.46 3.89
CA LEU A 353 8.38 8.70 3.85
C LEU A 353 6.88 8.44 3.85
N GLU A 354 6.44 7.34 3.22
CA GLU A 354 5.06 6.88 3.28
C GLU A 354 4.59 6.70 4.73
N SER A 355 5.33 5.92 5.50
CA SER A 355 5.00 5.61 6.91
C SER A 355 5.08 6.83 7.81
N SER A 356 5.90 7.80 7.45
CA SER A 356 6.09 9.05 8.23
C SER A 356 4.81 9.87 8.30
N HIS A 357 3.94 9.83 7.27
CA HIS A 357 2.62 10.44 7.32
C HIS A 357 1.76 9.83 8.44
N ALA A 358 1.75 8.49 8.54
CA ALA A 358 1.02 7.80 9.61
C ALA A 358 1.60 8.12 11.00
N ILE A 359 2.92 8.19 11.14
CA ILE A 359 3.60 8.56 12.40
C ILE A 359 3.24 9.99 12.81
N SER A 360 3.26 10.95 11.87
CA SER A 360 2.88 12.35 12.15
C SER A 360 1.47 12.44 12.74
N TYR A 361 0.50 11.79 12.10
CA TYR A 361 -0.86 11.78 12.61
C TYR A 361 -0.99 11.03 13.94
N ALA A 362 -0.32 9.88 14.08
CA ALA A 362 -0.38 9.06 15.29
C ALA A 362 0.11 9.81 16.54
N VAL A 363 1.18 10.60 16.42
CA VAL A 363 1.67 11.46 17.53
C VAL A 363 0.62 12.51 17.91
N LYS A 364 -0.02 13.15 16.94
CA LYS A 364 -1.10 14.13 17.20
C LYS A 364 -2.34 13.49 17.83
N LEU A 365 -2.68 12.25 17.41
CA LEU A 365 -3.80 11.50 17.97
C LEU A 365 -3.48 11.05 19.40
N ALA A 366 -2.30 10.46 19.60
CA ALA A 366 -1.86 9.95 20.91
C ALA A 366 -1.91 11.03 21.99
N SER A 367 -1.48 12.26 21.68
CA SER A 367 -1.50 13.39 22.64
C SER A 367 -2.89 13.78 23.13
N LYS A 368 -3.95 13.36 22.43
CA LYS A 368 -5.37 13.62 22.76
C LYS A 368 -6.03 12.43 23.46
N MET A 369 -5.39 11.27 23.45
CA MET A 369 -5.86 10.04 24.06
C MET A 369 -5.30 9.89 25.48
N ARG A 370 -5.93 9.02 26.27
CA ARG A 370 -5.51 8.77 27.66
C ARG A 370 -4.29 7.84 27.71
N PRO A 371 -3.42 7.94 28.72
CA PRO A 371 -2.20 7.12 28.84
C PRO A 371 -2.46 5.60 28.94
N GLU A 372 -3.64 5.18 29.41
CA GLU A 372 -4.04 3.77 29.47
C GLU A 372 -4.59 3.22 28.15
N GLU A 373 -4.83 4.09 27.18
CA GLU A 373 -5.22 3.72 25.81
C GLU A 373 -4.00 3.38 24.98
N SER A 374 -4.24 2.75 23.86
CA SER A 374 -3.16 2.31 22.98
C SER A 374 -3.58 2.36 21.51
N MET A 375 -2.61 2.51 20.62
CA MET A 375 -2.82 2.43 19.19
C MET A 375 -1.77 1.58 18.50
N VAL A 376 -2.13 1.05 17.33
CA VAL A 376 -1.20 0.36 16.43
C VAL A 376 -1.01 1.18 15.16
N VAL A 377 0.23 1.49 14.83
CA VAL A 377 0.61 2.19 13.60
C VAL A 377 1.31 1.22 12.65
N CYS A 378 0.86 1.14 11.41
CA CYS A 378 1.55 0.35 10.38
C CYS A 378 2.83 1.08 9.94
N LEU A 379 3.99 0.59 10.37
CA LEU A 379 5.28 1.03 9.84
C LEU A 379 5.56 0.25 8.54
N SER A 380 4.96 0.70 7.46
CA SER A 380 4.77 -0.03 6.21
C SER A 380 6.03 -0.33 5.42
N GLY A 381 7.11 0.42 5.66
CA GLY A 381 8.39 0.23 5.00
C GLY A 381 9.53 1.02 5.65
N ARG A 382 10.77 0.65 5.31
CA ARG A 382 12.00 1.32 5.77
C ARG A 382 12.42 2.44 4.83
N GLY A 383 13.11 3.44 5.37
CA GLY A 383 13.46 4.69 4.71
C GLY A 383 14.82 4.73 4.01
N ASP A 384 15.56 3.61 3.93
CA ASP A 384 16.87 3.61 3.24
C ASP A 384 16.81 4.18 1.81
N LYS A 385 15.69 3.98 1.15
CA LYS A 385 15.43 4.49 -0.20
C LYS A 385 15.27 6.02 -0.26
N ASP A 386 14.89 6.64 0.86
CA ASP A 386 14.50 8.06 0.95
C ASP A 386 15.61 8.95 1.50
N VAL A 387 16.69 8.36 2.05
CA VAL A 387 17.76 9.08 2.73
C VAL A 387 18.44 10.12 1.83
N ASN A 388 18.70 9.79 0.56
CA ASN A 388 19.33 10.73 -0.37
C ASN A 388 18.41 11.92 -0.67
N GLN A 389 17.14 11.68 -0.94
CA GLN A 389 16.13 12.72 -1.18
C GLN A 389 15.98 13.64 0.02
N LEU A 390 15.94 13.08 1.23
CA LEU A 390 15.87 13.87 2.46
C LEU A 390 17.13 14.68 2.72
N LYS A 391 18.31 14.10 2.45
CA LYS A 391 19.57 14.83 2.55
C LYS A 391 19.57 16.08 1.68
N GLU A 392 19.22 15.95 0.40
CA GLU A 392 19.14 17.08 -0.53
C GLU A 392 18.15 18.15 -0.07
N ARG A 393 16.96 17.74 0.42
CA ARG A 393 15.96 18.68 0.96
C ARG A 393 16.47 19.45 2.18
N LEU A 394 17.07 18.76 3.15
CA LEU A 394 17.55 19.36 4.39
C LEU A 394 18.78 20.25 4.16
N GLU A 395 19.68 19.89 3.23
CA GLU A 395 20.82 20.73 2.84
C GLU A 395 20.36 21.97 2.04
N GLY A 396 19.32 21.85 1.21
CA GLY A 396 18.71 22.99 0.50
C GLY A 396 18.09 24.00 1.47
N GLN A 397 17.31 23.54 2.45
CA GLN A 397 16.71 24.40 3.48
C GLN A 397 17.73 25.08 4.42
N ALA A 398 18.94 24.54 4.56
CA ALA A 398 20.00 25.13 5.38
C ALA A 398 20.77 26.27 4.66
N ASN A 399 20.59 26.41 3.34
CA ASN A 399 21.26 27.40 2.50
C ASN A 399 20.35 28.58 2.10
N ASP A 400 19.05 28.50 2.37
CA ASP A 400 18.07 29.58 2.24
C ASP A 400 17.87 30.29 3.59
#